data_726fe52801ec34e7a40bd50ee2572e48
#
_entry.id   726fe52801ec34e7a40bd50ee2572e48
#
_cell.length_a   1.000
_cell.length_b   1.000
_cell.length_c   1.000
_cell.angle_alpha   90.00
_cell.angle_beta   90.00
_cell.angle_gamma   90.00
#
_symmetry.space_group_name_H-M   'P 1'
#
loop_
_entity.id
_entity.type
_entity.pdbx_description
1 polymer ?
#
loop_
_entity_poly.entity_id
_entity_poly.type
_entity_poly.pdbx_seq_one_letter_code
_entity_poly.pdbx_strand_id
1 'polypeptide(L)'
;MNHAWQSVAFSAVLSVAVGAAAQVKPGDRAVFTAGTAKASRGQTATGAIEVPAGSDAALSIPVAVVHGAKDGPVLALLAGAHGTEYASIIALEKLIAEIDPARLTGTVIIVPLLNVPSFQQIVPHLNPVDGKNMNRMYPGSASGTQTDRASFMITTQVVEQADHVIDFHGGDIDESLRPYSYWNQTGRAAQDAISKAMVLAFGLDHIVISPDRPRDPAKAVYFENTATTRGKPSIIVEAGHAGTVDADDVSLLVNGTFSVLRHLKMYPGKPAPVANPVWIDHLANVESVHTGIFYPLVKRGAFVSAGMKIGYVTDYLGKPLFDARAKEGGVVLYVRAVPSINKGETIASVGVIGVAPQ
;
A
#
# COMPACT_ATOMS: atom_id res chain seq x y z
N MET A 1 60.86 45.06 -28.48
CA MET A 1 61.29 43.64 -28.36
C MET A 1 60.59 43.09 -27.14
N ASN A 2 59.39 42.52 -27.31
CA ASN A 2 58.68 41.88 -26.23
C ASN A 2 58.22 40.49 -26.71
N HIS A 3 58.80 39.45 -26.17
CA HIS A 3 58.44 38.09 -26.46
C HIS A 3 57.32 37.67 -25.49
N ALA A 4 56.12 37.39 -26.02
CA ALA A 4 55.01 36.77 -25.29
C ALA A 4 55.16 35.25 -25.36
N TRP A 5 55.20 34.60 -24.20
CA TRP A 5 55.14 33.15 -24.06
C TRP A 5 53.67 32.72 -23.97
N GLN A 6 53.25 31.92 -24.94
CA GLN A 6 51.94 31.25 -24.87
C GLN A 6 52.09 29.91 -24.16
N SER A 7 51.44 29.77 -23.03
CA SER A 7 51.33 28.49 -22.30
C SER A 7 50.14 27.71 -22.86
N VAL A 8 50.41 26.57 -23.48
CA VAL A 8 49.39 25.61 -23.91
C VAL A 8 49.10 24.67 -22.76
N ALA A 9 47.88 24.73 -22.18
CA ALA A 9 47.40 23.81 -21.18
C ALA A 9 46.75 22.59 -21.87
N PHE A 10 47.36 21.43 -21.73
CA PHE A 10 46.73 20.15 -22.12
C PHE A 10 45.78 19.69 -21.03
N SER A 11 44.45 19.76 -21.30
CA SER A 11 43.47 19.12 -20.48
C SER A 11 43.32 17.66 -20.89
N ALA A 12 43.79 16.77 -20.04
CA ALA A 12 43.53 15.33 -20.17
C ALA A 12 42.08 15.03 -19.70
N VAL A 13 41.21 14.71 -20.65
CA VAL A 13 39.87 14.20 -20.36
C VAL A 13 40.01 12.72 -19.99
N LEU A 14 39.85 12.41 -18.71
CA LEU A 14 39.77 11.03 -18.21
C LEU A 14 38.38 10.51 -18.51
N SER A 15 38.20 9.72 -19.56
CA SER A 15 36.95 9.01 -19.85
C SER A 15 36.84 7.80 -18.87
N VAL A 16 36.06 7.95 -17.82
CA VAL A 16 35.66 6.82 -17.00
C VAL A 16 34.62 6.04 -17.79
N ALA A 17 35.01 4.91 -18.35
CA ALA A 17 34.09 3.94 -18.91
C ALA A 17 33.28 3.33 -17.75
N VAL A 18 32.06 3.80 -17.52
CA VAL A 18 31.07 3.13 -16.67
C VAL A 18 30.67 1.88 -17.44
N GLY A 19 31.27 0.75 -17.08
CA GLY A 19 30.84 -0.56 -17.54
C GLY A 19 29.37 -0.74 -17.18
N ALA A 20 28.49 -0.86 -18.19
CA ALA A 20 27.10 -1.27 -17.98
C ALA A 20 27.13 -2.65 -17.33
N ALA A 21 26.92 -2.73 -16.01
CA ALA A 21 26.64 -3.98 -15.35
C ALA A 21 25.39 -4.55 -16.03
N ALA A 22 25.54 -5.73 -16.63
CA ALA A 22 24.40 -6.45 -17.18
C ALA A 22 23.35 -6.58 -16.08
N GLN A 23 22.18 -5.96 -16.29
CA GLN A 23 21.06 -6.11 -15.37
C GLN A 23 20.68 -7.59 -15.37
N VAL A 24 21.01 -8.29 -14.30
CA VAL A 24 20.52 -9.65 -14.03
C VAL A 24 19.00 -9.53 -14.01
N LYS A 25 18.32 -10.28 -14.89
CA LYS A 25 16.86 -10.30 -14.90
C LYS A 25 16.36 -10.68 -13.50
N PRO A 26 15.35 -9.95 -12.96
CA PRO A 26 14.69 -10.39 -11.73
C PRO A 26 14.26 -11.85 -11.91
N GLY A 27 14.67 -12.75 -11.01
CA GLY A 27 14.37 -14.18 -11.08
C GLY A 27 15.57 -15.11 -11.30
N ASP A 28 16.65 -14.66 -11.95
CA ASP A 28 17.85 -15.48 -12.23
C ASP A 28 18.90 -15.47 -11.08
N ARG A 29 18.49 -15.11 -9.87
CA ARG A 29 19.43 -14.95 -8.75
C ARG A 29 19.50 -16.21 -7.90
N ALA A 30 20.71 -16.74 -7.66
CA ALA A 30 20.94 -17.83 -6.70
C ALA A 30 20.58 -17.41 -5.26
N VAL A 31 20.76 -16.12 -4.95
CA VAL A 31 20.39 -15.48 -3.67
C VAL A 31 19.61 -14.21 -3.96
N PHE A 32 18.49 -14.02 -3.30
CA PHE A 32 17.72 -12.78 -3.34
C PHE A 32 17.90 -12.00 -2.04
N THR A 33 18.07 -10.67 -2.15
CA THR A 33 18.35 -9.82 -0.99
C THR A 33 17.37 -8.64 -0.96
N ALA A 34 16.71 -8.42 0.19
CA ALA A 34 16.00 -7.20 0.51
C ALA A 34 16.40 -6.75 1.92
N GLY A 35 16.93 -5.54 2.06
CA GLY A 35 17.56 -5.12 3.31
C GLY A 35 18.67 -6.08 3.73
N THR A 36 18.63 -6.55 4.98
CA THR A 36 19.57 -7.56 5.52
C THR A 36 19.10 -9.00 5.30
N ALA A 37 17.85 -9.21 4.85
CA ALA A 37 17.33 -10.54 4.52
C ALA A 37 17.96 -11.07 3.25
N LYS A 38 18.62 -12.25 3.32
CA LYS A 38 19.29 -12.93 2.19
C LYS A 38 18.79 -14.35 2.11
N ALA A 39 17.95 -14.65 1.12
CA ALA A 39 17.38 -15.98 0.90
C ALA A 39 18.04 -16.67 -0.29
N SER A 40 18.55 -17.88 -0.09
CA SER A 40 18.93 -18.78 -1.18
C SER A 40 17.69 -19.39 -1.83
N ARG A 41 17.83 -19.96 -3.03
CA ARG A 41 16.71 -20.63 -3.71
C ARG A 41 16.09 -21.71 -2.84
N GLY A 42 14.75 -21.76 -2.83
CA GLY A 42 13.97 -22.68 -2.02
C GLY A 42 14.03 -22.38 -0.52
N GLN A 43 14.41 -21.17 -0.12
CA GLN A 43 14.54 -20.77 1.28
C GLN A 43 13.75 -19.49 1.59
N THR A 44 13.42 -19.36 2.86
CA THR A 44 12.90 -18.12 3.44
C THR A 44 13.98 -17.51 4.35
N ALA A 45 14.19 -16.21 4.26
CA ALA A 45 15.06 -15.47 5.18
C ALA A 45 14.33 -14.22 5.69
N THR A 46 14.60 -13.88 6.94
CA THR A 46 14.10 -12.65 7.57
C THR A 46 15.27 -11.72 7.88
N GLY A 47 14.97 -10.43 7.99
CA GLY A 47 15.92 -9.38 8.29
C GLY A 47 15.22 -8.05 8.47
N ALA A 48 15.92 -6.96 8.18
CA ALA A 48 15.38 -5.62 8.27
C ALA A 48 15.85 -4.73 7.12
N ILE A 49 15.04 -3.76 6.78
CA ILE A 49 15.44 -2.60 5.97
C ILE A 49 15.85 -1.52 6.97
N GLU A 50 17.14 -1.25 7.02
CA GLU A 50 17.70 -0.29 7.96
C GLU A 50 17.56 1.12 7.41
N VAL A 51 16.85 1.97 8.15
CA VAL A 51 16.73 3.40 7.88
C VAL A 51 17.72 4.13 8.78
N PRO A 52 18.78 4.74 8.24
CA PRO A 52 19.81 5.38 9.06
C PRO A 52 19.23 6.56 9.85
N ALA A 53 19.85 6.90 10.96
CA ALA A 53 19.52 8.12 11.69
C ALA A 53 19.78 9.38 10.82
N GLY A 54 19.03 10.44 11.06
CA GLY A 54 19.13 11.72 10.38
C GLY A 54 18.83 12.87 11.37
N SER A 55 17.81 13.68 11.05
CA SER A 55 17.28 14.68 11.98
C SER A 55 16.62 14.07 13.23
N ASP A 56 16.26 12.80 13.12
CA ASP A 56 15.59 11.97 14.13
C ASP A 56 16.18 10.56 14.15
N ALA A 57 15.64 9.69 14.99
CA ALA A 57 16.18 8.35 15.23
C ALA A 57 16.20 7.45 13.98
N ALA A 58 17.12 6.49 13.97
CA ALA A 58 17.11 5.38 13.03
C ALA A 58 15.83 4.53 13.19
N LEU A 59 15.47 3.78 12.16
CA LEU A 59 14.36 2.85 12.17
C LEU A 59 14.80 1.54 11.50
N SER A 60 14.39 0.41 12.06
CA SER A 60 14.57 -0.91 11.49
C SER A 60 13.20 -1.46 11.10
N ILE A 61 12.96 -1.65 9.79
CA ILE A 61 11.68 -2.11 9.23
C ILE A 61 11.80 -3.62 8.95
N PRO A 62 10.97 -4.49 9.56
CA PRO A 62 11.05 -5.92 9.35
C PRO A 62 10.75 -6.31 7.91
N VAL A 63 11.54 -7.22 7.35
CA VAL A 63 11.35 -7.76 6.01
C VAL A 63 11.63 -9.25 5.96
N ALA A 64 10.82 -9.98 5.20
CA ALA A 64 11.06 -11.36 4.84
C ALA A 64 11.20 -11.48 3.32
N VAL A 65 12.04 -12.41 2.89
CA VAL A 65 12.21 -12.81 1.50
C VAL A 65 11.91 -14.31 1.41
N VAL A 66 10.84 -14.66 0.70
CA VAL A 66 10.56 -16.05 0.32
C VAL A 66 11.05 -16.22 -1.10
N HIS A 67 12.23 -16.87 -1.25
CA HIS A 67 12.86 -17.07 -2.55
C HIS A 67 12.55 -18.47 -3.08
N GLY A 68 11.72 -18.53 -4.11
CA GLY A 68 11.21 -19.77 -4.67
C GLY A 68 12.30 -20.67 -5.27
N ALA A 69 11.99 -21.96 -5.35
CA ALA A 69 12.89 -22.96 -5.96
C ALA A 69 13.08 -22.77 -7.47
N LYS A 70 12.17 -22.05 -8.13
CA LYS A 70 12.18 -21.81 -9.59
C LYS A 70 12.23 -20.32 -9.88
N ASP A 71 12.83 -19.97 -11.04
CA ASP A 71 12.84 -18.60 -11.55
C ASP A 71 11.43 -18.11 -11.88
N GLY A 72 11.18 -16.85 -11.65
CA GLY A 72 9.90 -16.22 -11.90
C GLY A 72 9.86 -14.76 -11.45
N PRO A 73 8.67 -14.13 -11.46
CA PRO A 73 8.52 -12.73 -11.10
C PRO A 73 8.75 -12.48 -9.60
N VAL A 74 8.96 -11.23 -9.27
CA VAL A 74 9.07 -10.73 -7.90
C VAL A 74 7.78 -10.02 -7.52
N LEU A 75 7.07 -10.51 -6.51
CA LEU A 75 5.89 -9.89 -5.92
C LEU A 75 6.27 -9.26 -4.58
N ALA A 76 6.00 -7.97 -4.41
CA ALA A 76 6.16 -7.30 -3.12
C ALA A 76 4.80 -7.14 -2.43
N LEU A 77 4.75 -7.51 -1.16
CA LEU A 77 3.59 -7.40 -0.26
C LEU A 77 3.98 -6.50 0.90
N LEU A 78 3.27 -5.39 1.11
CA LEU A 78 3.60 -4.45 2.16
C LEU A 78 2.34 -4.07 2.95
N ALA A 79 2.49 -3.96 4.29
CA ALA A 79 1.42 -3.56 5.20
C ALA A 79 1.95 -2.62 6.29
N GLY A 80 1.04 -2.04 7.07
CA GLY A 80 1.38 -1.25 8.24
C GLY A 80 2.03 0.09 7.93
N ALA A 81 1.71 0.72 6.79
CA ALA A 81 1.96 2.14 6.56
C ALA A 81 1.24 2.97 7.63
N HIS A 82 0.08 2.51 8.05
CA HIS A 82 -0.59 2.88 9.28
C HIS A 82 -0.46 1.70 10.25
N GLY A 83 0.26 1.90 11.36
CA GLY A 83 0.68 0.80 12.24
C GLY A 83 -0.43 0.19 13.08
N THR A 84 -1.63 0.74 13.03
CA THR A 84 -2.81 0.26 13.77
C THR A 84 -3.86 -0.45 12.88
N GLU A 85 -3.54 -0.68 11.61
CA GLU A 85 -4.30 -1.52 10.68
C GLU A 85 -3.91 -3.01 10.87
N TYR A 86 -4.24 -3.57 12.03
CA TYR A 86 -3.67 -4.85 12.49
C TYR A 86 -4.02 -6.04 11.63
N ALA A 87 -5.21 -6.11 11.02
CA ALA A 87 -5.61 -7.26 10.20
C ALA A 87 -4.66 -7.49 9.01
N SER A 88 -4.25 -6.41 8.34
CA SER A 88 -3.31 -6.45 7.22
C SER A 88 -1.90 -6.87 7.66
N ILE A 89 -1.44 -6.36 8.81
CA ILE A 89 -0.14 -6.69 9.41
C ILE A 89 -0.07 -8.18 9.75
N ILE A 90 -1.09 -8.70 10.43
CA ILE A 90 -1.16 -10.12 10.83
C ILE A 90 -1.35 -11.04 9.61
N ALA A 91 -2.05 -10.60 8.57
CA ALA A 91 -2.15 -11.37 7.33
C ALA A 91 -0.78 -11.56 6.67
N LEU A 92 0.05 -10.53 6.62
CA LEU A 92 1.39 -10.63 6.06
C LEU A 92 2.33 -11.46 6.96
N GLU A 93 2.21 -11.34 8.29
CA GLU A 93 2.96 -12.18 9.22
C GLU A 93 2.66 -13.67 8.99
N LYS A 94 1.39 -14.04 8.82
CA LYS A 94 0.99 -15.42 8.49
C LYS A 94 1.54 -15.89 7.15
N LEU A 95 1.51 -15.05 6.13
CA LEU A 95 2.02 -15.38 4.79
C LEU A 95 3.52 -15.70 4.80
N ILE A 96 4.32 -15.14 5.71
CA ILE A 96 5.75 -15.48 5.87
C ILE A 96 5.91 -16.98 6.20
N ALA A 97 5.05 -17.53 7.03
CA ALA A 97 5.07 -18.93 7.43
C ALA A 97 4.38 -19.87 6.43
N GLU A 98 3.33 -19.38 5.76
CA GLU A 98 2.45 -20.23 4.93
C GLU A 98 2.92 -20.38 3.48
N ILE A 99 3.72 -19.42 2.95
CA ILE A 99 4.27 -19.53 1.60
C ILE A 99 5.47 -20.49 1.61
N ASP A 100 5.26 -21.72 1.11
CA ASP A 100 6.31 -22.71 0.98
C ASP A 100 7.26 -22.35 -0.17
N PRO A 101 8.55 -22.02 0.09
CA PRO A 101 9.50 -21.65 -0.93
C PRO A 101 9.81 -22.79 -1.90
N ALA A 102 9.65 -24.06 -1.50
CA ALA A 102 9.85 -25.21 -2.38
C ALA A 102 8.77 -25.29 -3.49
N ARG A 103 7.59 -24.71 -3.24
CA ARG A 103 6.46 -24.67 -4.17
C ARG A 103 6.35 -23.34 -4.94
N LEU A 104 7.13 -22.33 -4.52
CA LEU A 104 7.09 -20.98 -5.10
C LEU A 104 7.93 -20.92 -6.39
N THR A 105 7.39 -20.24 -7.39
CA THR A 105 8.07 -19.80 -8.61
C THR A 105 8.26 -18.29 -8.53
N GLY A 106 9.51 -17.82 -8.62
CA GLY A 106 9.84 -16.41 -8.40
C GLY A 106 10.14 -16.09 -6.93
N THR A 107 9.90 -14.86 -6.53
CA THR A 107 10.23 -14.37 -5.18
C THR A 107 9.08 -13.55 -4.61
N VAL A 108 8.83 -13.69 -3.31
CA VAL A 108 7.92 -12.81 -2.57
C VAL A 108 8.74 -12.02 -1.54
N ILE A 109 8.69 -10.70 -1.62
CA ILE A 109 9.22 -9.80 -0.60
C ILE A 109 8.04 -9.41 0.28
N ILE A 110 8.14 -9.62 1.59
CA ILE A 110 7.07 -9.32 2.55
C ILE A 110 7.59 -8.32 3.57
N VAL A 111 6.96 -7.16 3.65
CA VAL A 111 7.19 -6.14 4.68
C VAL A 111 5.92 -6.03 5.51
N PRO A 112 5.81 -6.77 6.62
CA PRO A 112 4.55 -6.86 7.36
C PRO A 112 4.20 -5.58 8.12
N LEU A 113 5.20 -4.75 8.46
CA LEU A 113 5.00 -3.56 9.26
C LEU A 113 5.97 -2.45 8.84
N LEU A 114 5.48 -1.47 8.10
CA LEU A 114 6.27 -0.34 7.62
C LEU A 114 6.52 0.70 8.71
N ASN A 115 5.47 1.12 9.41
CA ASN A 115 5.49 2.18 10.41
C ASN A 115 5.56 1.58 11.83
N VAL A 116 6.71 1.04 12.17
CA VAL A 116 6.96 0.41 13.48
C VAL A 116 6.65 1.33 14.65
N PRO A 117 7.02 2.65 14.65
CA PRO A 117 6.67 3.54 15.76
C PRO A 117 5.15 3.74 15.95
N SER A 118 4.37 3.82 14.86
CA SER A 118 2.91 3.89 14.92
C SER A 118 2.32 2.65 15.62
N PHE A 119 2.78 1.45 15.23
CA PHE A 119 2.36 0.19 15.84
C PHE A 119 2.69 0.14 17.34
N GLN A 120 3.94 0.47 17.71
CA GLN A 120 4.42 0.37 19.10
C GLN A 120 3.73 1.37 20.04
N GLN A 121 3.38 2.55 19.54
CA GLN A 121 2.76 3.60 20.34
C GLN A 121 1.24 3.69 20.17
N ILE A 122 0.66 2.82 19.32
CA ILE A 122 -0.78 2.78 19.02
C ILE A 122 -1.26 4.17 18.53
N VAL A 123 -0.52 4.75 17.59
CA VAL A 123 -0.86 6.05 16.98
C VAL A 123 -1.44 5.80 15.59
N PRO A 124 -2.74 6.09 15.37
CA PRO A 124 -3.36 5.87 14.07
C PRO A 124 -2.79 6.82 13.01
N HIS A 125 -2.76 6.35 11.77
CA HIS A 125 -2.42 7.09 10.54
C HIS A 125 -1.02 7.70 10.47
N LEU A 126 -0.39 8.07 11.58
CA LEU A 126 0.83 8.88 11.61
C LEU A 126 2.02 8.13 12.21
N ASN A 127 3.22 8.50 11.78
CA ASN A 127 4.44 8.18 12.51
C ASN A 127 4.59 9.17 13.68
N PRO A 128 4.56 8.72 14.95
CA PRO A 128 4.66 9.61 16.11
C PRO A 128 6.02 10.30 16.25
N VAL A 129 7.06 9.84 15.54
CA VAL A 129 8.39 10.44 15.59
C VAL A 129 8.45 11.79 14.87
N ASP A 130 7.74 11.90 13.75
CA ASP A 130 7.77 13.11 12.90
C ASP A 130 6.38 13.66 12.53
N GLY A 131 5.30 13.03 13.02
CA GLY A 131 3.91 13.45 12.77
C GLY A 131 3.43 13.29 11.34
N LYS A 132 4.15 12.54 10.50
CA LYS A 132 3.81 12.35 9.08
C LYS A 132 3.01 11.09 8.82
N ASN A 133 2.07 11.16 7.87
CA ASN A 133 1.44 9.99 7.30
C ASN A 133 2.38 9.36 6.27
N MET A 134 2.87 8.14 6.56
CA MET A 134 3.83 7.47 5.68
C MET A 134 3.29 7.25 4.28
N ASN A 135 1.99 6.93 4.15
CA ASN A 135 1.34 6.76 2.85
C ASN A 135 1.00 8.10 2.15
N ARG A 136 1.72 9.18 2.48
CA ARG A 136 1.68 10.49 1.80
C ARG A 136 3.08 11.00 1.48
N MET A 137 4.13 10.24 1.83
CA MET A 137 5.52 10.69 1.75
C MET A 137 6.34 9.96 0.68
N TYR A 138 5.73 9.13 -0.13
CA TYR A 138 6.41 8.42 -1.21
C TYR A 138 6.69 9.34 -2.44
N PRO A 139 7.80 9.15 -3.15
CA PRO A 139 8.78 8.05 -3.05
C PRO A 139 9.81 8.22 -1.92
N GLY A 140 9.69 9.24 -1.11
CA GLY A 140 10.59 9.53 -0.01
C GLY A 140 11.85 10.31 -0.42
N SER A 141 12.71 10.54 0.56
CA SER A 141 14.00 11.24 0.39
C SER A 141 15.06 10.61 1.28
N ALA A 142 16.29 10.46 0.77
CA ALA A 142 17.43 9.97 1.57
C ALA A 142 17.81 10.93 2.71
N SER A 143 17.47 12.22 2.58
CA SER A 143 17.60 13.25 3.59
C SER A 143 16.21 13.73 3.99
N GLY A 144 15.96 13.91 5.26
CA GLY A 144 14.66 14.33 5.78
C GLY A 144 14.36 13.65 7.11
N THR A 145 13.09 13.64 7.49
CA THR A 145 12.64 12.99 8.71
C THR A 145 12.58 11.47 8.57
N GLN A 146 12.30 10.77 9.64
CA GLN A 146 12.28 9.30 9.65
C GLN A 146 11.34 8.72 8.59
N THR A 147 10.14 9.30 8.44
CA THR A 147 9.18 8.86 7.43
C THR A 147 9.68 9.10 6.00
N ASP A 148 10.33 10.23 5.72
CA ASP A 148 10.90 10.51 4.38
C ASP A 148 11.97 9.47 4.02
N ARG A 149 12.88 9.20 4.96
CA ARG A 149 13.97 8.22 4.76
C ARG A 149 13.44 6.79 4.65
N ALA A 150 12.46 6.43 5.50
CA ALA A 150 11.82 5.12 5.44
C ALA A 150 11.15 4.89 4.08
N SER A 151 10.35 5.84 3.59
CA SER A 151 9.73 5.77 2.26
C SER A 151 10.75 5.65 1.13
N PHE A 152 11.88 6.35 1.24
CA PHE A 152 12.99 6.24 0.28
C PHE A 152 13.64 4.85 0.29
N MET A 153 13.91 4.29 1.48
CA MET A 153 14.50 2.96 1.61
C MET A 153 13.56 1.87 1.08
N ILE A 154 12.26 1.98 1.35
CA ILE A 154 11.25 1.05 0.78
C ILE A 154 11.18 1.18 -0.75
N THR A 155 11.18 2.39 -1.27
CA THR A 155 11.17 2.61 -2.72
C THR A 155 12.36 1.94 -3.38
N THR A 156 13.58 2.16 -2.87
CA THR A 156 14.82 1.69 -3.49
C THR A 156 15.11 0.21 -3.25
N GLN A 157 14.78 -0.32 -2.07
CA GLN A 157 15.13 -1.69 -1.72
C GLN A 157 14.01 -2.72 -1.96
N VAL A 158 12.77 -2.28 -2.13
CA VAL A 158 11.62 -3.16 -2.36
C VAL A 158 10.95 -2.87 -3.70
N VAL A 159 10.42 -1.64 -3.89
CA VAL A 159 9.63 -1.33 -5.09
C VAL A 159 10.46 -1.48 -6.36
N GLU A 160 11.71 -1.01 -6.39
CA GLU A 160 12.55 -1.10 -7.60
C GLU A 160 12.88 -2.54 -7.99
N GLN A 161 12.90 -3.47 -7.02
CA GLN A 161 13.14 -4.89 -7.27
C GLN A 161 11.89 -5.68 -7.67
N ALA A 162 10.69 -5.18 -7.39
CA ALA A 162 9.44 -5.87 -7.65
C ALA A 162 9.01 -5.79 -9.12
N ASP A 163 8.35 -6.83 -9.62
CA ASP A 163 7.61 -6.82 -10.87
C ASP A 163 6.13 -6.47 -10.64
N HIS A 164 5.59 -6.87 -9.49
CA HIS A 164 4.21 -6.63 -9.08
C HIS A 164 4.17 -6.21 -7.60
N VAL A 165 3.17 -5.45 -7.20
CA VAL A 165 3.03 -4.96 -5.83
C VAL A 165 1.59 -5.10 -5.34
N ILE A 166 1.43 -5.49 -4.08
CA ILE A 166 0.15 -5.38 -3.34
C ILE A 166 0.40 -4.54 -2.09
N ASP A 167 -0.36 -3.46 -1.97
CA ASP A 167 -0.39 -2.56 -0.82
C ASP A 167 -1.56 -2.95 0.08
N PHE A 168 -1.24 -3.40 1.30
CA PHE A 168 -2.23 -3.90 2.25
C PHE A 168 -2.58 -2.83 3.27
N HIS A 169 -3.85 -2.51 3.31
CA HIS A 169 -4.46 -1.62 4.28
C HIS A 169 -5.63 -2.30 5.00
N GLY A 170 -6.24 -1.58 5.93
CA GLY A 170 -7.39 -2.07 6.67
C GLY A 170 -8.01 -1.01 7.55
N GLY A 171 -9.02 -1.38 8.34
CA GLY A 171 -9.62 -0.46 9.29
C GLY A 171 -8.69 -0.12 10.43
N ASP A 172 -8.19 1.10 10.46
CA ASP A 172 -7.50 1.67 11.59
C ASP A 172 -8.41 1.72 12.82
N ILE A 173 -7.89 2.04 14.00
CA ILE A 173 -8.65 2.02 15.27
C ILE A 173 -9.92 2.88 15.24
N ASP A 174 -9.98 3.88 14.39
CA ASP A 174 -11.12 4.77 14.20
C ASP A 174 -11.92 4.50 12.91
N GLU A 175 -11.61 3.43 12.17
CA GLU A 175 -12.20 3.12 10.87
C GLU A 175 -12.94 1.78 10.85
N SER A 176 -14.15 1.77 10.33
CA SER A 176 -14.91 0.56 10.06
C SER A 176 -15.06 0.39 8.56
N LEU A 177 -14.27 -0.53 7.97
CA LEU A 177 -14.24 -0.77 6.54
C LEU A 177 -15.02 -2.03 6.16
N ARG A 178 -15.83 -1.93 5.07
CA ARG A 178 -16.19 -3.11 4.29
C ARG A 178 -14.95 -3.53 3.48
N PRO A 179 -14.59 -4.82 3.37
CA PRO A 179 -13.49 -5.23 2.52
C PRO A 179 -13.68 -4.80 1.06
N TYR A 180 -12.67 -4.14 0.47
CA TYR A 180 -12.67 -3.69 -0.91
C TYR A 180 -11.24 -3.56 -1.44
N SER A 181 -11.07 -3.29 -2.73
CA SER A 181 -9.77 -3.05 -3.34
C SER A 181 -9.80 -1.83 -4.25
N TYR A 182 -8.61 -1.29 -4.57
CA TYR A 182 -8.46 -0.25 -5.59
C TYR A 182 -7.76 -0.81 -6.82
N TRP A 183 -8.28 -0.41 -7.97
CA TRP A 183 -7.64 -0.57 -9.26
C TRP A 183 -7.27 0.79 -9.84
N ASN A 184 -5.97 1.07 -9.92
CA ASN A 184 -5.49 2.32 -10.46
C ASN A 184 -5.36 2.24 -11.98
N GLN A 185 -6.01 3.17 -12.67
CA GLN A 185 -5.90 3.38 -14.10
C GLN A 185 -4.76 4.34 -14.39
N THR A 186 -3.63 3.81 -14.85
CA THR A 186 -2.44 4.62 -15.17
C THR A 186 -2.49 5.23 -16.56
N GLY A 187 -3.39 4.74 -17.42
CA GLY A 187 -3.46 5.04 -18.85
C GLY A 187 -2.45 4.25 -19.69
N ARG A 188 -1.71 3.31 -19.08
CA ARG A 188 -0.81 2.38 -19.76
C ARG A 188 -1.53 1.03 -19.89
N ALA A 189 -2.15 0.79 -21.04
CA ALA A 189 -3.09 -0.32 -21.25
C ALA A 189 -2.57 -1.70 -20.79
N ALA A 190 -1.30 -2.01 -21.06
CA ALA A 190 -0.71 -3.30 -20.64
C ALA A 190 -0.58 -3.40 -19.11
N GLN A 191 -0.15 -2.32 -18.44
CA GLN A 191 -0.04 -2.28 -16.98
C GLN A 191 -1.42 -2.35 -16.33
N ASP A 192 -2.37 -1.59 -16.85
CA ASP A 192 -3.74 -1.51 -16.33
C ASP A 192 -4.47 -2.86 -16.48
N ALA A 193 -4.24 -3.58 -17.58
CA ALA A 193 -4.79 -4.91 -17.79
C ALA A 193 -4.25 -5.94 -16.76
N ILE A 194 -2.95 -5.88 -16.44
CA ILE A 194 -2.35 -6.78 -15.45
C ILE A 194 -2.90 -6.46 -14.04
N SER A 195 -2.91 -5.18 -13.64
CA SER A 195 -3.44 -4.80 -12.32
C SER A 195 -4.95 -5.06 -12.20
N LYS A 196 -5.74 -4.89 -13.29
CA LYS A 196 -7.16 -5.30 -13.33
C LYS A 196 -7.31 -6.81 -13.10
N ALA A 197 -6.49 -7.62 -13.75
CA ALA A 197 -6.52 -9.07 -13.54
C ALA A 197 -6.08 -9.47 -12.13
N MET A 198 -5.11 -8.77 -11.54
CA MET A 198 -4.68 -9.00 -10.15
C MET A 198 -5.79 -8.67 -9.15
N VAL A 199 -6.47 -7.52 -9.29
CA VAL A 199 -7.55 -7.14 -8.36
C VAL A 199 -8.74 -8.11 -8.45
N LEU A 200 -9.09 -8.56 -9.64
CA LEU A 200 -10.12 -9.60 -9.81
C LEU A 200 -9.69 -10.93 -9.20
N ALA A 201 -8.42 -11.33 -9.39
CA ALA A 201 -7.86 -12.55 -8.82
C ALA A 201 -7.78 -12.49 -7.29
N PHE A 202 -7.57 -11.32 -6.69
CA PHE A 202 -7.55 -11.16 -5.23
C PHE A 202 -8.90 -11.56 -4.61
N GLY A 203 -10.01 -11.25 -5.28
CA GLY A 203 -11.31 -11.83 -4.96
C GLY A 203 -12.19 -10.99 -4.03
N LEU A 204 -11.80 -9.76 -3.65
CA LEU A 204 -12.71 -8.83 -2.98
C LEU A 204 -13.77 -8.33 -3.96
N ASP A 205 -15.02 -8.31 -3.51
CA ASP A 205 -16.18 -8.09 -4.39
C ASP A 205 -16.43 -6.61 -4.76
N HIS A 206 -15.89 -5.65 -4.01
CA HIS A 206 -15.97 -4.23 -4.29
C HIS A 206 -14.62 -3.71 -4.78
N ILE A 207 -14.62 -3.03 -5.92
CA ILE A 207 -13.39 -2.54 -6.56
C ILE A 207 -13.57 -1.06 -6.90
N VAL A 208 -12.79 -0.20 -6.25
CA VAL A 208 -12.76 1.23 -6.51
C VAL A 208 -11.83 1.52 -7.69
N ILE A 209 -12.33 2.24 -8.68
CA ILE A 209 -11.54 2.71 -9.82
C ILE A 209 -10.88 4.03 -9.43
N SER A 210 -9.58 4.14 -9.59
CA SER A 210 -8.80 5.36 -9.30
C SER A 210 -8.05 5.84 -10.55
N PRO A 211 -8.62 6.79 -11.34
CA PRO A 211 -8.01 7.26 -12.58
C PRO A 211 -7.07 8.45 -12.38
N ASP A 212 -7.11 9.11 -11.23
CA ASP A 212 -6.56 10.44 -10.96
C ASP A 212 -5.25 10.45 -10.16
N ARG A 213 -4.58 9.29 -10.04
CA ARG A 213 -3.30 9.19 -9.33
C ARG A 213 -2.17 9.92 -10.08
N PRO A 214 -1.18 10.50 -9.36
CA PRO A 214 -0.01 11.09 -9.98
C PRO A 214 0.68 10.13 -10.96
N ARG A 215 1.17 10.64 -12.09
CA ARG A 215 1.85 9.83 -13.14
C ARG A 215 3.37 10.03 -13.17
N ASP A 216 3.86 11.06 -12.51
CA ASP A 216 5.29 11.36 -12.38
C ASP A 216 5.88 10.60 -11.19
N PRO A 217 6.93 9.75 -11.40
CA PRO A 217 7.56 8.99 -10.30
C PRO A 217 8.11 9.85 -9.17
N ALA A 218 8.50 11.10 -9.46
CA ALA A 218 9.00 12.04 -8.45
C ALA A 218 7.88 12.68 -7.61
N LYS A 219 6.63 12.57 -8.09
CA LYS A 219 5.43 13.14 -7.47
C LYS A 219 4.45 12.07 -6.98
N ALA A 220 4.86 10.82 -6.95
CA ALA A 220 4.08 9.78 -6.31
C ALA A 220 3.86 10.18 -4.84
N VAL A 221 2.67 10.01 -4.34
CA VAL A 221 2.30 10.41 -2.97
C VAL A 221 2.10 9.17 -2.11
N TYR A 222 1.52 8.13 -2.72
CA TYR A 222 1.17 6.88 -2.06
C TYR A 222 2.18 5.78 -2.39
N PHE A 223 2.28 4.77 -1.52
CA PHE A 223 3.16 3.64 -1.74
C PHE A 223 2.85 2.92 -3.06
N GLU A 224 1.62 2.48 -3.23
CA GLU A 224 1.20 1.78 -4.45
C GLU A 224 1.43 2.64 -5.71
N ASN A 225 1.19 3.96 -5.62
CA ASN A 225 1.41 4.87 -6.74
C ASN A 225 2.90 5.01 -7.10
N THR A 226 3.81 4.82 -6.14
CA THR A 226 5.25 4.72 -6.39
C THR A 226 5.58 3.54 -7.30
N ALA A 227 4.89 2.41 -7.16
CA ALA A 227 5.04 1.27 -8.05
C ALA A 227 4.41 1.55 -9.43
N THR A 228 3.17 2.06 -9.48
CA THR A 228 2.47 2.31 -10.76
C THR A 228 3.19 3.34 -11.63
N THR A 229 3.73 4.41 -11.05
CA THR A 229 4.51 5.41 -11.80
C THR A 229 5.79 4.86 -12.39
N ARG A 230 6.35 3.79 -11.81
CA ARG A 230 7.53 3.05 -12.28
C ARG A 230 7.19 1.91 -13.25
N GLY A 231 5.94 1.86 -13.73
CA GLY A 231 5.49 0.87 -14.70
C GLY A 231 5.19 -0.51 -14.11
N LYS A 232 5.10 -0.61 -12.78
CA LYS A 232 4.84 -1.88 -12.10
C LYS A 232 3.35 -2.02 -11.80
N PRO A 233 2.67 -3.08 -12.30
CA PRO A 233 1.30 -3.36 -11.92
C PRO A 233 1.17 -3.48 -10.40
N SER A 234 0.23 -2.76 -9.82
CA SER A 234 -0.04 -2.82 -8.38
C SER A 234 -1.52 -2.67 -8.09
N ILE A 235 -1.93 -3.17 -6.92
CA ILE A 235 -3.28 -3.06 -6.37
C ILE A 235 -3.19 -2.67 -4.89
N ILE A 236 -4.26 -2.03 -4.39
CA ILE A 236 -4.47 -1.83 -2.95
C ILE A 236 -5.60 -2.75 -2.50
N VAL A 237 -5.46 -3.32 -1.33
CA VAL A 237 -6.48 -4.16 -0.71
C VAL A 237 -6.75 -3.67 0.71
N GLU A 238 -8.04 -3.60 1.05
CA GLU A 238 -8.53 -3.06 2.31
C GLU A 238 -9.40 -4.11 3.01
N ALA A 239 -9.00 -4.57 4.19
CA ALA A 239 -9.83 -5.38 5.07
C ALA A 239 -9.44 -5.16 6.52
N GLY A 240 -10.43 -4.97 7.37
CA GLY A 240 -10.23 -4.71 8.79
C GLY A 240 -11.31 -3.80 9.37
N HIS A 241 -11.36 -3.75 10.70
CA HIS A 241 -12.39 -3.03 11.43
C HIS A 241 -11.88 -2.57 12.79
N ALA A 242 -11.84 -1.27 13.01
CA ALA A 242 -11.59 -0.64 14.30
C ALA A 242 -10.33 -1.17 15.03
N GLY A 243 -9.25 -1.41 14.27
CA GLY A 243 -8.03 -1.97 14.85
C GLY A 243 -8.19 -3.36 15.45
N THR A 244 -9.18 -4.14 15.01
CA THR A 244 -9.34 -5.55 15.44
C THR A 244 -8.58 -6.50 14.54
N VAL A 245 -8.38 -7.74 15.01
CA VAL A 245 -7.80 -8.85 14.24
C VAL A 245 -8.87 -9.92 14.05
N ASP A 246 -9.88 -9.59 13.24
CA ASP A 246 -10.94 -10.54 12.94
C ASP A 246 -10.43 -11.64 12.00
N ALA A 247 -10.69 -12.88 12.35
CA ALA A 247 -10.19 -14.05 11.60
C ALA A 247 -10.67 -14.05 10.13
N ASP A 248 -11.88 -13.55 9.87
CA ASP A 248 -12.45 -13.45 8.53
C ASP A 248 -11.70 -12.42 7.68
N ASP A 249 -11.43 -11.22 8.22
CA ASP A 249 -10.67 -10.17 7.51
C ASP A 249 -9.24 -10.63 7.21
N VAL A 250 -8.55 -11.25 8.17
CA VAL A 250 -7.21 -11.84 7.97
C VAL A 250 -7.25 -12.94 6.91
N SER A 251 -8.25 -13.83 6.95
CA SER A 251 -8.40 -14.93 5.99
C SER A 251 -8.68 -14.43 4.58
N LEU A 252 -9.47 -13.36 4.42
CA LEU A 252 -9.69 -12.72 3.11
C LEU A 252 -8.37 -12.24 2.50
N LEU A 253 -7.52 -11.59 3.28
CA LEU A 253 -6.22 -11.07 2.83
C LEU A 253 -5.24 -12.20 2.48
N VAL A 254 -5.14 -13.23 3.31
CA VAL A 254 -4.28 -14.40 3.07
C VAL A 254 -4.74 -15.17 1.82
N ASN A 255 -6.02 -15.52 1.74
CA ASN A 255 -6.57 -16.28 0.62
C ASN A 255 -6.50 -15.50 -0.71
N GLY A 256 -6.76 -14.18 -0.67
CA GLY A 256 -6.63 -13.29 -1.81
C GLY A 256 -5.19 -13.26 -2.33
N THR A 257 -4.21 -13.20 -1.43
CA THR A 257 -2.79 -13.26 -1.81
C THR A 257 -2.43 -14.57 -2.50
N PHE A 258 -2.83 -15.72 -1.95
CA PHE A 258 -2.62 -17.01 -2.61
C PHE A 258 -3.33 -17.10 -3.97
N SER A 259 -4.50 -16.47 -4.10
CA SER A 259 -5.21 -16.41 -5.38
C SER A 259 -4.44 -15.60 -6.42
N VAL A 260 -3.86 -14.44 -6.03
CA VAL A 260 -2.99 -13.65 -6.92
C VAL A 260 -1.70 -14.41 -7.26
N LEU A 261 -1.06 -15.06 -6.30
CA LEU A 261 0.13 -15.92 -6.57
C LEU A 261 -0.17 -17.01 -7.61
N ARG A 262 -1.35 -17.64 -7.54
CA ARG A 262 -1.80 -18.63 -8.53
C ARG A 262 -2.09 -18.00 -9.88
N HIS A 263 -2.71 -16.81 -9.88
CA HIS A 263 -2.98 -16.07 -11.12
C HIS A 263 -1.68 -15.69 -11.84
N LEU A 264 -0.68 -15.20 -11.12
CA LEU A 264 0.65 -14.87 -11.64
C LEU A 264 1.51 -16.11 -11.93
N LYS A 265 0.97 -17.31 -11.75
CA LYS A 265 1.67 -18.61 -11.91
C LYS A 265 2.89 -18.75 -11.00
N MET A 266 2.89 -18.04 -9.88
CA MET A 266 3.93 -18.12 -8.85
C MET A 266 3.70 -19.25 -7.85
N TYR A 267 2.47 -19.75 -7.71
CA TYR A 267 2.11 -20.83 -6.78
C TYR A 267 1.18 -21.85 -7.45
N PRO A 268 1.28 -23.14 -7.08
CA PRO A 268 0.42 -24.18 -7.70
C PRO A 268 -1.04 -24.02 -7.28
N GLY A 269 -1.94 -24.37 -8.18
CA GLY A 269 -3.40 -24.34 -7.98
C GLY A 269 -4.09 -23.39 -8.95
N LYS A 270 -5.40 -23.22 -8.76
CA LYS A 270 -6.22 -22.30 -9.56
C LYS A 270 -6.51 -21.04 -8.76
N PRO A 271 -6.49 -19.85 -9.37
CA PRO A 271 -6.98 -18.64 -8.73
C PRO A 271 -8.48 -18.75 -8.46
N ALA A 272 -8.96 -17.99 -7.48
CA ALA A 272 -10.38 -17.86 -7.14
C ALA A 272 -10.84 -16.41 -7.36
N PRO A 273 -10.95 -15.96 -8.62
CA PRO A 273 -11.32 -14.59 -8.92
C PRO A 273 -12.77 -14.32 -8.52
N VAL A 274 -13.05 -13.04 -8.20
CA VAL A 274 -14.44 -12.61 -7.97
C VAL A 274 -15.27 -12.76 -9.23
N ALA A 275 -16.42 -13.41 -9.09
CA ALA A 275 -17.30 -13.70 -10.23
C ALA A 275 -18.13 -12.48 -10.68
N ASN A 276 -18.63 -11.71 -9.71
CA ASN A 276 -19.51 -10.57 -9.95
C ASN A 276 -18.99 -9.33 -9.17
N PRO A 277 -17.94 -8.67 -9.68
CA PRO A 277 -17.39 -7.50 -8.99
C PRO A 277 -18.36 -6.32 -9.06
N VAL A 278 -18.48 -5.61 -7.95
CA VAL A 278 -19.15 -4.32 -7.86
C VAL A 278 -18.10 -3.25 -8.11
N TRP A 279 -18.19 -2.59 -9.25
CA TRP A 279 -17.29 -1.50 -9.60
C TRP A 279 -17.76 -0.21 -8.98
N ILE A 280 -16.86 0.47 -8.27
CA ILE A 280 -17.10 1.76 -7.64
C ILE A 280 -16.42 2.82 -8.48
N ASP A 281 -17.21 3.73 -9.03
CA ASP A 281 -16.72 4.81 -9.89
C ASP A 281 -15.91 5.85 -9.11
N HIS A 282 -16.43 6.25 -7.95
CA HIS A 282 -15.76 7.17 -7.05
C HIS A 282 -16.27 7.05 -5.61
N LEU A 283 -15.60 7.73 -4.69
CA LEU A 283 -15.97 7.82 -3.28
C LEU A 283 -16.63 9.15 -2.98
N ALA A 284 -17.90 9.14 -2.59
CA ALA A 284 -18.62 10.32 -2.10
C ALA A 284 -18.41 10.45 -0.58
N ASN A 285 -17.40 11.22 -0.18
CA ASN A 285 -17.05 11.40 1.23
C ASN A 285 -18.04 12.35 1.92
N VAL A 286 -18.46 11.99 3.14
CA VAL A 286 -19.24 12.82 4.05
C VAL A 286 -18.32 13.25 5.19
N GLU A 287 -18.05 14.55 5.27
CA GLU A 287 -17.18 15.15 6.28
C GLU A 287 -18.02 15.84 7.36
N SER A 288 -17.51 15.84 8.59
CA SER A 288 -18.12 16.60 9.67
C SER A 288 -17.84 18.10 9.52
N VAL A 289 -18.87 18.91 9.66
CA VAL A 289 -18.74 20.38 9.72
C VAL A 289 -18.58 20.91 11.15
N HIS A 290 -18.63 20.00 12.15
CA HIS A 290 -18.46 20.30 13.58
C HIS A 290 -17.55 19.30 14.26
N THR A 291 -16.82 19.74 15.28
CA THR A 291 -16.17 18.87 16.26
C THR A 291 -17.21 18.46 17.32
N GLY A 292 -17.22 17.19 17.73
CA GLY A 292 -18.16 16.70 18.73
C GLY A 292 -18.18 15.18 18.88
N ILE A 293 -19.36 14.66 19.22
CA ILE A 293 -19.63 13.23 19.38
C ILE A 293 -20.43 12.75 18.19
N PHE A 294 -19.88 11.80 17.43
CA PHE A 294 -20.54 11.19 16.28
C PHE A 294 -21.34 9.96 16.69
N TYR A 295 -22.55 9.84 16.16
CA TYR A 295 -23.46 8.70 16.30
C TYR A 295 -23.77 8.15 14.91
N PRO A 296 -23.21 6.97 14.52
CA PRO A 296 -23.54 6.33 13.26
C PRO A 296 -24.95 5.73 13.28
N LEU A 297 -25.67 5.87 12.18
CA LEU A 297 -26.98 5.23 11.94
C LEU A 297 -26.90 4.13 10.88
N VAL A 298 -25.75 3.96 10.26
CA VAL A 298 -25.46 2.94 9.26
C VAL A 298 -24.20 2.17 9.63
N LYS A 299 -24.04 0.98 9.05
CA LYS A 299 -22.83 0.15 9.20
C LYS A 299 -22.10 0.06 7.87
N ARG A 300 -20.81 -0.34 7.92
CA ARG A 300 -20.05 -0.75 6.74
C ARG A 300 -20.85 -1.75 5.90
N GLY A 301 -20.88 -1.61 4.60
CA GLY A 301 -21.62 -2.43 3.66
C GLY A 301 -23.10 -2.10 3.51
N ALA A 302 -23.65 -1.14 4.24
CA ALA A 302 -25.03 -0.70 4.06
C ALA A 302 -25.19 0.05 2.73
N PHE A 303 -26.31 -0.21 2.02
CA PHE A 303 -26.71 0.62 0.88
C PHE A 303 -27.48 1.85 1.37
N VAL A 304 -27.14 3.00 0.81
CA VAL A 304 -27.76 4.29 1.14
C VAL A 304 -28.21 5.02 -0.12
N SER A 305 -29.27 5.83 0.00
CA SER A 305 -29.71 6.73 -1.06
C SER A 305 -29.16 8.14 -0.81
N ALA A 306 -29.05 8.95 -1.87
CA ALA A 306 -28.71 10.37 -1.74
C ALA A 306 -29.69 11.07 -0.76
N GLY A 307 -29.16 11.91 0.13
CA GLY A 307 -29.91 12.61 1.17
C GLY A 307 -30.26 11.77 2.41
N MET A 308 -30.06 10.45 2.39
CA MET A 308 -30.31 9.58 3.55
C MET A 308 -29.44 10.01 4.75
N LYS A 309 -30.03 10.14 5.92
CA LYS A 309 -29.30 10.41 7.17
C LYS A 309 -28.52 9.16 7.56
N ILE A 310 -27.20 9.28 7.60
CA ILE A 310 -26.26 8.19 7.91
C ILE A 310 -25.68 8.28 9.32
N GLY A 311 -25.89 9.42 9.98
CA GLY A 311 -25.44 9.68 11.34
C GLY A 311 -25.78 11.10 11.77
N TYR A 312 -25.32 11.45 12.97
CA TYR A 312 -25.42 12.83 13.47
C TYR A 312 -24.28 13.14 14.44
N VAL A 313 -23.99 14.41 14.62
CA VAL A 313 -22.98 14.91 15.56
C VAL A 313 -23.65 15.77 16.61
N THR A 314 -23.28 15.58 17.88
CA THR A 314 -23.71 16.42 19.01
C THR A 314 -22.51 17.17 19.60
N ASP A 315 -22.78 18.19 20.42
CA ASP A 315 -21.80 18.69 21.36
C ASP A 315 -21.59 17.70 22.53
N TYR A 316 -20.69 18.03 23.45
CA TYR A 316 -20.35 17.16 24.60
C TYR A 316 -21.46 17.08 25.66
N LEU A 317 -22.55 17.82 25.52
CA LEU A 317 -23.74 17.80 26.38
C LEU A 317 -24.95 17.15 25.69
N GLY A 318 -24.76 16.57 24.48
CA GLY A 318 -25.77 15.87 23.71
C GLY A 318 -26.67 16.76 22.85
N LYS A 319 -26.39 18.08 22.74
CA LYS A 319 -27.15 18.95 21.87
C LYS A 319 -26.80 18.67 20.39
N PRO A 320 -27.79 18.38 19.54
CA PRO A 320 -27.55 18.14 18.10
C PRO A 320 -26.91 19.37 17.41
N LEU A 321 -25.85 19.10 16.64
CA LEU A 321 -25.10 20.11 15.87
C LEU A 321 -25.25 19.90 14.36
N PHE A 322 -25.27 18.65 13.89
CA PHE A 322 -25.17 18.33 12.48
C PHE A 322 -25.78 16.95 12.17
N ASP A 323 -26.59 16.88 11.11
CA ASP A 323 -27.05 15.62 10.51
C ASP A 323 -26.13 15.24 9.36
N ALA A 324 -25.38 14.16 9.49
CA ALA A 324 -24.59 13.60 8.40
C ALA A 324 -25.50 12.90 7.40
N ARG A 325 -25.48 13.32 6.14
CA ARG A 325 -26.30 12.76 5.07
C ARG A 325 -25.43 12.31 3.91
N ALA A 326 -25.76 11.16 3.32
CA ALA A 326 -25.11 10.67 2.11
C ALA A 326 -25.29 11.71 0.97
N LYS A 327 -24.18 12.13 0.36
CA LYS A 327 -24.20 13.07 -0.77
C LYS A 327 -24.78 12.39 -2.01
N GLU A 328 -24.48 11.11 -2.20
CA GLU A 328 -24.87 10.27 -3.31
C GLU A 328 -25.36 8.92 -2.83
N GLY A 329 -26.04 8.16 -3.69
CA GLY A 329 -26.45 6.79 -3.41
C GLY A 329 -25.32 5.80 -3.69
N GLY A 330 -25.23 4.73 -2.87
CA GLY A 330 -24.20 3.73 -3.05
C GLY A 330 -24.04 2.82 -1.82
N VAL A 331 -22.88 2.20 -1.70
CA VAL A 331 -22.53 1.32 -0.57
C VAL A 331 -21.57 2.04 0.38
N VAL A 332 -21.82 1.94 1.67
CA VAL A 332 -20.93 2.48 2.71
C VAL A 332 -19.67 1.61 2.78
N LEU A 333 -18.58 2.05 2.17
CA LEU A 333 -17.28 1.36 2.24
C LEU A 333 -16.56 1.65 3.56
N TYR A 334 -16.66 2.88 4.03
CA TYR A 334 -16.08 3.33 5.30
C TYR A 334 -17.13 4.05 6.14
N VAL A 335 -17.12 3.80 7.43
CA VAL A 335 -17.80 4.62 8.44
C VAL A 335 -16.92 4.72 9.68
N ARG A 336 -16.88 5.90 10.31
CA ARG A 336 -16.10 6.13 11.52
C ARG A 336 -16.55 5.18 12.63
N ALA A 337 -15.58 4.48 13.23
CA ALA A 337 -15.83 3.43 14.24
C ALA A 337 -15.91 3.98 15.66
N VAL A 338 -15.33 5.17 15.91
CA VAL A 338 -15.28 5.80 17.25
C VAL A 338 -16.15 7.04 17.30
N PRO A 339 -16.65 7.43 18.48
CA PRO A 339 -17.51 8.59 18.61
C PRO A 339 -16.78 9.94 18.46
N SER A 340 -15.47 9.98 18.62
CA SER A 340 -14.69 11.21 18.45
C SER A 340 -14.65 11.64 17.00
N ILE A 341 -15.04 12.90 16.71
CA ILE A 341 -14.98 13.48 15.37
C ILE A 341 -14.59 14.95 15.44
N ASN A 342 -13.67 15.37 14.58
CA ASN A 342 -13.30 16.77 14.41
C ASN A 342 -13.90 17.34 13.13
N LYS A 343 -14.08 18.66 13.12
CA LYS A 343 -14.47 19.37 11.91
C LYS A 343 -13.47 19.10 10.79
N GLY A 344 -13.96 18.71 9.61
CA GLY A 344 -13.17 18.38 8.44
C GLY A 344 -12.80 16.90 8.33
N GLU A 345 -12.99 16.09 9.40
CA GLU A 345 -12.75 14.66 9.32
C GLU A 345 -13.88 13.92 8.61
N THR A 346 -13.52 12.83 7.94
CA THR A 346 -14.47 11.98 7.22
C THR A 346 -15.29 11.15 8.21
N ILE A 347 -16.60 11.24 8.09
CA ILE A 347 -17.61 10.45 8.82
C ILE A 347 -17.84 9.11 8.13
N ALA A 348 -18.01 9.16 6.80
CA ALA A 348 -18.26 7.98 5.97
C ALA A 348 -17.82 8.23 4.53
N SER A 349 -17.43 7.15 3.84
CA SER A 349 -17.21 7.13 2.40
C SER A 349 -18.21 6.20 1.75
N VAL A 350 -19.05 6.76 0.88
CA VAL A 350 -20.04 6.02 0.10
C VAL A 350 -19.44 5.72 -1.27
N GLY A 351 -19.27 4.45 -1.58
CA GLY A 351 -18.85 4.00 -2.90
C GLY A 351 -20.00 4.11 -3.89
N VAL A 352 -19.90 5.01 -4.86
CA VAL A 352 -20.88 5.19 -5.90
C VAL A 352 -20.69 4.11 -6.96
N ILE A 353 -21.72 3.28 -7.16
CA ILE A 353 -21.63 2.11 -8.05
C ILE A 353 -21.64 2.61 -9.50
N GLY A 354 -20.60 2.21 -10.22
CA GLY A 354 -20.43 2.50 -11.64
C GLY A 354 -20.67 1.29 -12.54
N VAL A 355 -20.38 1.47 -13.82
CA VAL A 355 -20.38 0.37 -14.80
C VAL A 355 -19.03 -0.34 -14.82
N ALA A 356 -19.08 -1.63 -15.17
CA ALA A 356 -17.84 -2.40 -15.35
C ALA A 356 -16.96 -1.72 -16.41
N PRO A 357 -15.68 -1.48 -16.13
CA PRO A 357 -14.75 -0.93 -17.12
C PRO A 357 -14.52 -1.94 -18.24
N GLN A 358 -14.50 -1.43 -19.49
CA GLN A 358 -14.25 -2.24 -20.69
C GLN A 358 -12.84 -2.84 -20.71
#